data_78965cb0a19b28ab7464d0b039b6561d
#
_entry.id   78965cb0a19b28ab7464d0b039b6561d
#
_cell.length_a   1.000
_cell.length_b   1.000
_cell.length_c   1.000
_cell.angle_alpha   90.00
_cell.angle_beta   90.00
_cell.angle_gamma   90.00
#
_symmetry.space_group_name_H-M   'P 1'
#
loop_
_entity.id
_entity.type
_entity.pdbx_description
1 polymer ?
#
loop_
_entity_poly.entity_id
_entity_poly.type
_entity_poly.pdbx_seq_one_letter_code
_entity_poly.pdbx_strand_id
1 'polypeptide(L)'
;PWVAASAAGRLPGERVAPDAAHDAAYRLARHAGTVTHDVYRTYADRLGELPYVELCALVSTVAAVAHFHRNVGLPVPSLPAAVAGDPSGDVPERLEAATLNWVPVAAPADRVAAVVHAYSAVPREWMNTWRMADAQYMPEPDMVHPDWSRRPGGLTRAQMELVAARVARLRDCFY
;
A
#
# COMPACT_ATOMS: atom_id res chain seq x y z
N PRO A 1 15.21 7.73 -1.02
CA PRO A 1 16.25 6.82 -0.50
C PRO A 1 15.78 5.96 0.68
N TRP A 2 15.06 6.50 1.67
CA TRP A 2 14.57 5.77 2.83
C TRP A 2 13.56 4.68 2.47
N VAL A 3 12.57 5.00 1.64
CA VAL A 3 11.56 4.05 1.18
C VAL A 3 12.23 2.90 0.44
N ALA A 4 13.15 3.19 -0.48
CA ALA A 4 13.86 2.15 -1.21
C ALA A 4 14.74 1.29 -0.30
N ALA A 5 15.46 1.88 0.66
CA ALA A 5 16.27 1.15 1.63
C ALA A 5 15.42 0.26 2.53
N SER A 6 14.28 0.76 3.00
CA SER A 6 13.33 0.01 3.82
C SER A 6 12.67 -1.12 3.04
N ALA A 7 12.17 -0.84 1.84
CA ALA A 7 11.61 -1.86 0.94
C ALA A 7 12.68 -2.90 0.55
N ALA A 8 13.95 -2.50 0.48
CA ALA A 8 15.07 -3.41 0.27
C ALA A 8 15.42 -4.28 1.49
N GLY A 9 14.71 -4.18 2.59
CA GLY A 9 15.00 -4.96 3.79
C GLY A 9 16.31 -4.56 4.48
N ARG A 10 16.94 -3.47 4.05
CA ARG A 10 18.15 -2.95 4.66
C ARG A 10 17.77 -1.90 5.69
N LEU A 11 18.36 -1.99 6.87
CA LEU A 11 18.34 -0.85 7.77
C LEU A 11 19.27 0.20 7.18
N PRO A 12 18.82 1.44 6.97
CA PRO A 12 19.74 2.53 6.76
C PRO A 12 20.69 2.55 7.95
N GLY A 13 21.94 2.99 7.77
CA GLY A 13 22.88 3.12 8.85
C GLY A 13 22.29 3.87 10.05
N GLU A 14 22.96 4.81 10.62
CA GLU A 14 22.38 5.61 11.69
C GLU A 14 21.06 6.24 11.25
N ARG A 15 19.98 5.92 11.95
CA ARG A 15 18.63 6.36 11.59
C ARG A 15 18.44 7.82 12.01
N VAL A 16 18.84 8.71 11.16
CA VAL A 16 18.41 10.10 11.24
C VAL A 16 17.37 10.31 10.15
N ALA A 17 16.11 10.25 10.52
CA ALA A 17 15.03 10.62 9.61
C ALA A 17 15.05 12.15 9.47
N PRO A 18 15.39 12.70 8.29
CA PRO A 18 15.54 14.14 8.13
C PRO A 18 14.23 14.90 8.32
N ASP A 19 13.11 14.22 8.12
CA ASP A 19 11.77 14.80 8.25
C ASP A 19 10.70 13.74 8.56
N ALA A 20 9.46 14.18 8.77
CA ALA A 20 8.33 13.33 9.08
C ALA A 20 8.00 12.33 7.96
N ALA A 21 8.18 12.71 6.70
CA ALA A 21 7.88 11.82 5.57
C ALA A 21 8.83 10.63 5.52
N HIS A 22 10.13 10.85 5.74
CA HIS A 22 11.10 9.77 5.79
C HIS A 22 10.87 8.84 6.99
N ASP A 23 10.53 9.40 8.17
CA ASP A 23 10.23 8.58 9.35
C ASP A 23 8.96 7.75 9.16
N ALA A 24 7.90 8.35 8.62
CA ALA A 24 6.66 7.65 8.27
C ALA A 24 6.92 6.55 7.23
N ALA A 25 7.65 6.86 6.15
CA ALA A 25 8.00 5.88 5.12
C ALA A 25 8.79 4.68 5.68
N TYR A 26 9.74 4.93 6.56
CA TYR A 26 10.50 3.87 7.23
C TYR A 26 9.58 2.99 8.08
N ARG A 27 8.73 3.59 8.92
CA ARG A 27 7.81 2.87 9.79
C ARG A 27 6.82 2.04 8.98
N LEU A 28 6.20 2.62 7.96
CA LEU A 28 5.26 1.93 7.07
C LEU A 28 5.91 0.75 6.35
N ALA A 29 7.12 0.92 5.84
CA ALA A 29 7.82 -0.13 5.10
C ALA A 29 8.32 -1.29 5.98
N ARG A 30 8.65 -1.02 7.24
CA ARG A 30 9.33 -1.99 8.12
C ARG A 30 8.49 -2.46 9.31
N HIS A 31 7.64 -1.60 9.79
CA HIS A 31 6.94 -1.77 11.07
C HIS A 31 5.48 -1.31 10.98
N ALA A 32 4.80 -1.58 9.85
CA ALA A 32 3.42 -1.12 9.63
C ALA A 32 2.47 -1.51 10.77
N GLY A 33 2.64 -2.72 11.34
CA GLY A 33 1.84 -3.18 12.49
C GLY A 33 2.04 -2.37 13.78
N THR A 34 3.03 -1.46 13.83
CA THR A 34 3.24 -0.55 14.97
C THR A 34 2.58 0.82 14.78
N VAL A 35 1.89 1.04 13.66
CA VAL A 35 1.14 2.27 13.42
C VAL A 35 -0.17 2.19 14.17
N THR A 36 -0.21 2.85 15.33
CA THR A 36 -1.44 3.07 16.09
C THR A 36 -2.16 4.32 15.59
N HIS A 37 -3.39 4.55 16.06
CA HIS A 37 -4.12 5.78 15.73
C HIS A 37 -3.34 7.05 16.09
N ASP A 38 -2.68 7.09 17.25
CA ASP A 38 -1.88 8.24 17.68
C ASP A 38 -0.67 8.46 16.80
N VAL A 39 -0.02 7.39 16.35
CA VAL A 39 1.09 7.45 15.39
C VAL A 39 0.61 7.98 14.04
N TYR A 40 -0.52 7.48 13.55
CA TYR A 40 -1.16 8.02 12.35
C TYR A 40 -1.43 9.53 12.50
N ARG A 41 -2.10 9.94 13.58
CA ARG A 41 -2.38 11.38 13.83
C ARG A 41 -1.12 12.22 13.85
N THR A 42 -0.06 11.74 14.49
CA THR A 42 1.23 12.44 14.52
C THR A 42 1.77 12.72 13.11
N TYR A 43 1.68 11.74 12.20
CA TYR A 43 2.13 11.93 10.81
C TYR A 43 1.14 12.75 9.99
N ALA A 44 -0.16 12.52 10.12
CA ALA A 44 -1.19 13.26 9.40
C ALA A 44 -1.18 14.76 9.76
N ASP A 45 -0.97 15.09 11.03
CA ASP A 45 -0.89 16.50 11.50
C ASP A 45 0.37 17.21 10.97
N ARG A 46 1.46 16.47 10.74
CA ARG A 46 2.73 17.04 10.24
C ARG A 46 2.83 17.10 8.73
N LEU A 47 2.23 16.17 8.03
CA LEU A 47 2.32 16.01 6.57
C LEU A 47 1.07 16.50 5.86
N GLY A 48 -0.06 16.49 6.52
CA GLY A 48 -1.39 16.54 5.94
C GLY A 48 -1.96 15.14 5.69
N GLU A 49 -3.27 14.98 5.78
CA GLU A 49 -3.92 13.67 5.62
C GLU A 49 -3.71 13.09 4.21
N LEU A 50 -3.93 13.87 3.16
CA LEU A 50 -3.76 13.37 1.78
C LEU A 50 -2.31 13.04 1.43
N PRO A 51 -1.31 13.86 1.73
CA PRO A 51 0.10 13.49 1.57
C PRO A 51 0.49 12.23 2.36
N TYR A 52 -0.09 12.02 3.54
CA TYR A 52 0.14 10.78 4.29
C TYR A 52 -0.45 9.56 3.58
N VAL A 53 -1.67 9.66 3.03
CA VAL A 53 -2.31 8.58 2.24
C VAL A 53 -1.49 8.28 0.98
N GLU A 54 -1.04 9.30 0.27
CA GLU A 54 -0.16 9.15 -0.90
C GLU A 54 1.14 8.42 -0.51
N LEU A 55 1.77 8.82 0.59
CA LEU A 55 2.98 8.16 1.09
C LEU A 55 2.73 6.69 1.42
N CYS A 56 1.59 6.35 2.05
CA CYS A 56 1.22 4.96 2.32
C CYS A 56 1.10 4.14 1.04
N ALA A 57 0.45 4.67 0.02
CA ALA A 57 0.28 4.00 -1.27
C ALA A 57 1.62 3.81 -2.00
N LEU A 58 2.47 4.83 -2.02
CA LEU A 58 3.82 4.75 -2.61
C LEU A 58 4.69 3.72 -1.89
N VAL A 59 4.70 3.73 -0.56
CA VAL A 59 5.49 2.78 0.24
C VAL A 59 5.02 1.35 -0.01
N SER A 60 3.71 1.10 -0.02
CA SER A 60 3.17 -0.24 -0.26
C SER A 60 3.50 -0.74 -1.67
N THR A 61 3.39 0.11 -2.68
CA THR A 61 3.74 -0.22 -4.07
C THR A 61 5.23 -0.57 -4.21
N VAL A 62 6.11 0.30 -3.71
CA VAL A 62 7.57 0.07 -3.76
C VAL A 62 7.95 -1.20 -3.00
N ALA A 63 7.36 -1.41 -1.83
CA ALA A 63 7.62 -2.60 -1.03
C ALA A 63 7.16 -3.88 -1.75
N ALA A 64 5.96 -3.89 -2.33
CA ALA A 64 5.43 -5.05 -3.05
C ALA A 64 6.32 -5.44 -4.23
N VAL A 65 6.69 -4.47 -5.07
CA VAL A 65 7.61 -4.71 -6.22
C VAL A 65 8.96 -5.22 -5.73
N ALA A 66 9.55 -4.59 -4.73
CA ALA A 66 10.86 -4.99 -4.23
C ALA A 66 10.84 -6.38 -3.58
N HIS A 67 9.78 -6.74 -2.86
CA HIS A 67 9.62 -8.07 -2.28
C HIS A 67 9.39 -9.13 -3.36
N PHE A 68 8.55 -8.84 -4.36
CA PHE A 68 8.35 -9.74 -5.49
C PHE A 68 9.69 -10.09 -6.17
N HIS A 69 10.45 -9.08 -6.58
CA HIS A 69 11.73 -9.28 -7.25
C HIS A 69 12.70 -10.13 -6.43
N ARG A 70 12.80 -9.86 -5.12
CA ARG A 70 13.66 -10.68 -4.24
C ARG A 70 13.20 -12.12 -4.13
N ASN A 71 11.89 -12.33 -4.01
CA ASN A 71 11.36 -13.68 -3.83
C ASN A 71 11.54 -14.56 -5.07
N VAL A 72 11.56 -13.96 -6.27
CA VAL A 72 11.83 -14.67 -7.52
C VAL A 72 13.30 -14.62 -7.96
N GLY A 73 14.20 -14.08 -7.13
CA GLY A 73 15.63 -14.02 -7.43
C GLY A 73 16.04 -13.00 -8.48
N LEU A 74 15.20 -12.00 -8.75
CA LEU A 74 15.49 -10.93 -9.70
C LEU A 74 16.10 -9.70 -9.03
N PRO A 75 16.90 -8.89 -9.74
CA PRO A 75 17.35 -7.60 -9.26
C PRO A 75 16.16 -6.68 -8.96
N VAL A 76 16.21 -5.99 -7.82
CA VAL A 76 15.19 -4.97 -7.51
C VAL A 76 15.39 -3.77 -8.45
N PRO A 77 14.34 -3.33 -9.17
CA PRO A 77 14.45 -2.18 -10.07
C PRO A 77 14.90 -0.92 -9.33
N SER A 78 15.67 -0.10 -10.02
CA SER A 78 15.98 1.24 -9.53
C SER A 78 14.71 2.09 -9.50
N LEU A 79 14.59 2.93 -8.48
CA LEU A 79 13.55 3.94 -8.50
C LEU A 79 13.81 4.94 -9.64
N PRO A 80 12.77 5.44 -10.30
CA PRO A 80 12.93 6.49 -11.29
C PRO A 80 13.56 7.74 -10.66
N ALA A 81 14.23 8.52 -11.48
CA ALA A 81 14.74 9.82 -11.03
C ALA A 81 13.57 10.71 -10.61
N ALA A 82 13.79 11.50 -9.55
CA ALA A 82 12.81 12.49 -9.15
C ALA A 82 12.62 13.52 -10.28
N VAL A 83 11.38 13.76 -10.65
CA VAL A 83 11.01 14.80 -11.61
C VAL A 83 10.43 15.97 -10.83
N ALA A 84 10.96 17.17 -11.10
CA ALA A 84 10.39 18.38 -10.53
C ALA A 84 9.00 18.65 -11.17
N GLY A 85 8.04 19.04 -10.36
CA GLY A 85 6.69 19.35 -10.81
C GLY A 85 5.80 19.71 -9.64
N ASP A 86 4.71 20.37 -9.93
CA ASP A 86 3.68 20.64 -8.94
C ASP A 86 2.84 19.36 -8.67
N PRO A 87 2.30 19.21 -7.46
CA PRO A 87 1.34 18.15 -7.16
C PRO A 87 0.17 18.18 -8.14
N SER A 88 -0.36 17.01 -8.54
CA SER A 88 -1.50 16.93 -9.48
C SER A 88 -2.75 17.65 -8.97
N GLY A 89 -2.90 17.74 -7.66
CA GLY A 89 -4.09 18.32 -7.05
C GLY A 89 -5.38 17.50 -7.24
N ASP A 90 -5.26 16.31 -7.81
CA ASP A 90 -6.41 15.42 -8.05
C ASP A 90 -6.95 14.89 -6.72
N VAL A 91 -8.05 15.45 -6.27
CA VAL A 91 -8.76 15.05 -5.06
C VAL A 91 -10.21 14.73 -5.43
N PRO A 92 -10.82 13.68 -4.88
CA PRO A 92 -12.23 13.39 -5.07
C PRO A 92 -13.11 14.57 -4.66
N GLU A 93 -14.23 14.76 -5.36
CA GLU A 93 -15.18 15.85 -5.09
C GLU A 93 -15.66 15.84 -3.63
N ARG A 94 -15.80 14.64 -3.05
CA ARG A 94 -16.22 14.47 -1.65
C ARG A 94 -15.41 13.37 -0.98
N LEU A 95 -14.88 13.69 0.19
CA LEU A 95 -14.22 12.77 1.09
C LEU A 95 -15.10 12.48 2.29
N GLU A 96 -15.01 11.27 2.81
CA GLU A 96 -15.70 10.82 4.03
C GLU A 96 -14.70 10.14 4.99
N ALA A 97 -15.03 10.16 6.28
CA ALA A 97 -14.36 9.33 7.25
C ALA A 97 -14.83 7.87 7.07
N ALA A 98 -13.92 6.96 6.88
CA ALA A 98 -14.26 5.55 6.76
C ALA A 98 -14.46 4.92 8.14
N THR A 99 -15.38 3.95 8.24
CA THR A 99 -15.70 3.27 9.50
C THR A 99 -14.56 2.41 10.04
N LEU A 100 -13.75 1.84 9.14
CA LEU A 100 -12.63 0.95 9.50
C LEU A 100 -11.25 1.52 9.17
N ASN A 101 -11.21 2.65 8.48
CA ASN A 101 -9.96 3.34 8.13
C ASN A 101 -9.86 4.62 8.95
N TRP A 102 -8.65 4.95 9.36
CA TRP A 102 -8.40 6.25 10.01
C TRP A 102 -8.23 7.39 9.00
N VAL A 103 -7.92 7.04 7.77
CA VAL A 103 -7.66 7.98 6.68
C VAL A 103 -8.97 8.35 5.96
N PRO A 104 -9.08 9.55 5.38
CA PRO A 104 -10.21 9.90 4.54
C PRO A 104 -10.26 9.02 3.29
N VAL A 105 -11.45 8.77 2.79
CA VAL A 105 -11.72 7.98 1.58
C VAL A 105 -12.68 8.70 0.66
N ALA A 106 -12.69 8.36 -0.63
CA ALA A 106 -13.66 8.89 -1.56
C ALA A 106 -15.08 8.42 -1.21
N ALA A 107 -16.05 9.33 -1.27
CA ALA A 107 -17.45 9.00 -1.04
C ALA A 107 -18.06 8.18 -2.20
N PRO A 108 -18.97 7.26 -1.92
CA PRO A 108 -19.48 6.84 -0.61
C PRO A 108 -18.60 5.77 0.03
N ALA A 109 -18.31 5.92 1.33
CA ALA A 109 -17.40 5.05 2.07
C ALA A 109 -17.96 3.66 2.41
N ASP A 110 -19.27 3.47 2.32
CA ASP A 110 -19.98 2.28 2.79
C ASP A 110 -20.24 1.22 1.72
N ARG A 111 -19.92 1.51 0.45
CA ARG A 111 -20.30 0.65 -0.68
C ARG A 111 -19.33 -0.47 -1.01
N VAL A 112 -18.12 -0.41 -0.52
CA VAL A 112 -17.09 -1.43 -0.77
C VAL A 112 -16.26 -1.71 0.46
N ALA A 113 -15.51 -2.81 0.42
CA ALA A 113 -14.65 -3.20 1.53
C ALA A 113 -13.59 -2.12 1.84
N ALA A 114 -13.25 -1.94 3.12
CA ALA A 114 -12.32 -0.92 3.58
C ALA A 114 -10.95 -0.96 2.86
N VAL A 115 -10.44 -2.14 2.56
CA VAL A 115 -9.19 -2.30 1.80
C VAL A 115 -9.26 -1.73 0.39
N VAL A 116 -10.44 -1.80 -0.25
CA VAL A 116 -10.66 -1.27 -1.60
C VAL A 116 -10.59 0.25 -1.61
N HIS A 117 -11.05 0.89 -0.53
CA HIS A 117 -11.08 2.34 -0.40
C HIS A 117 -9.82 2.96 0.19
N ALA A 118 -8.91 2.16 0.75
CA ALA A 118 -7.81 2.65 1.60
C ALA A 118 -7.02 3.85 1.02
N TYR A 119 -6.86 3.91 -0.31
CA TYR A 119 -6.13 5.00 -0.99
C TYR A 119 -7.02 5.86 -1.90
N SER A 120 -8.34 5.68 -1.86
CA SER A 120 -9.25 6.35 -2.80
C SER A 120 -9.28 7.87 -2.67
N ALA A 121 -8.83 8.42 -1.54
CA ALA A 121 -8.63 9.86 -1.37
C ALA A 121 -7.51 10.43 -2.26
N VAL A 122 -6.66 9.57 -2.84
CA VAL A 122 -5.59 9.92 -3.78
C VAL A 122 -5.79 9.08 -5.05
N PRO A 123 -6.64 9.51 -5.99
CA PRO A 123 -7.15 8.67 -7.09
C PRO A 123 -6.06 8.03 -7.94
N ARG A 124 -4.98 8.77 -8.20
CA ARG A 124 -3.85 8.28 -8.99
C ARG A 124 -3.17 7.08 -8.34
N GLU A 125 -2.89 7.16 -7.05
CA GLU A 125 -2.24 6.10 -6.31
C GLU A 125 -3.18 4.92 -6.05
N TRP A 126 -4.47 5.20 -5.88
CA TRP A 126 -5.48 4.16 -5.84
C TRP A 126 -5.52 3.34 -7.14
N MET A 127 -5.53 4.00 -8.30
CA MET A 127 -5.46 3.32 -9.60
C MET A 127 -4.16 2.51 -9.78
N ASN A 128 -3.02 3.04 -9.34
CA ASN A 128 -1.74 2.33 -9.40
C ASN A 128 -1.74 1.06 -8.53
N THR A 129 -2.34 1.14 -7.35
CA THR A 129 -2.49 -0.02 -6.45
C THR A 129 -3.34 -1.13 -7.09
N TRP A 130 -4.43 -0.76 -7.76
CA TRP A 130 -5.27 -1.72 -8.48
C TRP A 130 -4.56 -2.37 -9.67
N ARG A 131 -3.85 -1.58 -10.47
CA ARG A 131 -3.03 -2.13 -11.57
C ARG A 131 -1.98 -3.13 -11.06
N MET A 132 -1.40 -2.85 -9.92
CA MET A 132 -0.46 -3.78 -9.30
C MET A 132 -1.17 -5.03 -8.77
N ALA A 133 -2.34 -4.90 -8.15
CA ALA A 133 -3.14 -6.02 -7.67
C ALA A 133 -3.58 -6.93 -8.81
N ASP A 134 -4.02 -6.38 -9.93
CA ASP A 134 -4.35 -7.14 -11.16
C ASP A 134 -3.17 -7.98 -11.65
N ALA A 135 -1.97 -7.43 -11.59
CA ALA A 135 -0.76 -8.11 -12.08
C ALA A 135 -0.21 -9.15 -11.09
N GLN A 136 -0.27 -8.88 -9.80
CA GLN A 136 0.42 -9.68 -8.78
C GLN A 136 -0.50 -10.58 -7.95
N TYR A 137 -1.78 -10.28 -7.89
CA TYR A 137 -2.74 -11.06 -7.11
C TYR A 137 -3.79 -11.69 -8.02
N MET A 138 -4.78 -10.91 -8.44
CA MET A 138 -5.90 -11.43 -9.22
C MET A 138 -6.54 -10.30 -10.05
N PRO A 139 -6.81 -10.52 -11.34
CA PRO A 139 -7.57 -9.58 -12.15
C PRO A 139 -8.96 -9.31 -11.56
N GLU A 140 -9.39 -8.07 -11.60
CA GLU A 140 -10.69 -7.65 -11.04
C GLU A 140 -11.88 -8.54 -11.48
N PRO A 141 -12.02 -8.92 -12.76
CA PRO A 141 -13.11 -9.80 -13.18
C PRO A 141 -13.09 -11.18 -12.52
N ASP A 142 -11.93 -11.65 -12.08
CA ASP A 142 -11.79 -12.95 -11.44
C ASP A 142 -12.09 -12.91 -9.93
N MET A 143 -12.04 -11.72 -9.31
CA MET A 143 -12.34 -11.55 -7.88
C MET A 143 -13.77 -11.95 -7.52
N VAL A 144 -14.72 -11.77 -8.43
CA VAL A 144 -16.14 -12.10 -8.23
C VAL A 144 -16.48 -13.56 -8.57
N HIS A 145 -15.53 -14.32 -9.10
CA HIS A 145 -15.73 -15.73 -9.41
C HIS A 145 -15.44 -16.62 -8.19
N PRO A 146 -16.40 -17.43 -7.74
CA PRO A 146 -16.20 -18.32 -6.59
C PRO A 146 -15.21 -19.46 -6.90
N ASP A 147 -15.08 -19.85 -8.16
CA ASP A 147 -14.18 -20.92 -8.61
C ASP A 147 -13.16 -20.34 -9.60
N TRP A 148 -11.99 -20.00 -9.10
CA TRP A 148 -10.91 -19.48 -9.91
C TRP A 148 -9.87 -20.57 -10.20
N SER A 149 -10.22 -21.48 -11.09
CA SER A 149 -9.33 -22.54 -11.58
C SER A 149 -9.00 -22.40 -13.08
N ARG A 150 -8.95 -21.16 -13.58
CA ARG A 150 -8.78 -20.89 -15.02
C ARG A 150 -7.40 -21.25 -15.57
N ARG A 151 -6.42 -21.47 -14.71
CA ARG A 151 -5.08 -21.90 -15.13
C ARG A 151 -4.90 -23.37 -14.80
N PRO A 152 -4.82 -24.27 -15.81
CA PRO A 152 -4.49 -25.65 -15.55
C PRO A 152 -3.19 -25.76 -14.75
N GLY A 153 -3.21 -26.48 -13.64
CA GLY A 153 -2.07 -26.59 -12.74
C GLY A 153 -1.81 -25.40 -11.82
N GLY A 154 -2.65 -24.36 -11.84
CA GLY A 154 -2.58 -23.22 -10.93
C GLY A 154 -3.21 -23.51 -9.56
N LEU A 155 -3.07 -22.54 -8.65
CA LEU A 155 -3.73 -22.59 -7.34
C LEU A 155 -5.24 -22.40 -7.47
N THR A 156 -6.01 -23.13 -6.67
CA THR A 156 -7.45 -22.85 -6.50
C THR A 156 -7.64 -21.54 -5.73
N ARG A 157 -8.84 -20.97 -5.79
CA ARG A 157 -9.20 -19.79 -5.01
C ARG A 157 -8.94 -20.01 -3.51
N ALA A 158 -9.36 -21.12 -2.97
CA ALA A 158 -9.15 -21.45 -1.56
C ALA A 158 -7.66 -21.49 -1.17
N GLN A 159 -6.81 -22.03 -2.04
CA GLN A 159 -5.36 -22.05 -1.80
C GLN A 159 -4.76 -20.63 -1.84
N MET A 160 -5.19 -19.79 -2.79
CA MET A 160 -4.75 -18.40 -2.87
C MET A 160 -5.15 -17.62 -1.62
N GLU A 161 -6.40 -17.73 -1.18
CA GLU A 161 -6.90 -17.05 0.02
C GLU A 161 -6.21 -17.55 1.29
N LEU A 162 -5.89 -18.84 1.37
CA LEU A 162 -5.11 -19.38 2.49
C LEU A 162 -3.70 -18.75 2.56
N VAL A 163 -3.04 -18.59 1.41
CA VAL A 163 -1.73 -17.93 1.32
C VAL A 163 -1.86 -16.46 1.71
N ALA A 164 -2.86 -15.75 1.20
CA ALA A 164 -3.12 -14.36 1.53
C ALA A 164 -3.38 -14.16 3.03
N ALA A 165 -4.24 -14.99 3.62
CA ALA A 165 -4.52 -14.97 5.06
C ALA A 165 -3.25 -15.26 5.89
N ARG A 166 -2.40 -16.19 5.45
CA ARG A 166 -1.13 -16.48 6.13
C ARG A 166 -0.18 -15.28 6.07
N VAL A 167 -0.08 -14.61 4.93
CA VAL A 167 0.74 -13.40 4.77
C VAL A 167 0.20 -12.28 5.66
N ALA A 168 -1.11 -12.05 5.67
CA ALA A 168 -1.76 -11.06 6.52
C ALA A 168 -1.43 -11.33 8.01
N ARG A 169 -1.57 -12.58 8.46
CA ARG A 169 -1.24 -12.96 9.85
C ARG A 169 0.25 -12.72 10.20
N LEU A 170 1.16 -12.99 9.27
CA LEU A 170 2.60 -12.77 9.49
C LEU A 170 2.99 -11.29 9.48
N ARG A 171 2.12 -10.43 8.97
CA ARG A 171 2.31 -8.98 8.90
C ARG A 171 1.51 -8.22 9.94
N ASP A 172 0.86 -8.93 10.88
CA ASP A 172 -0.05 -8.35 11.86
C ASP A 172 -1.14 -7.47 11.20
N CYS A 173 -1.57 -7.86 10.00
CA CYS A 173 -2.64 -7.20 9.30
C CYS A 173 -3.97 -7.56 9.97
N PHE A 174 -4.68 -6.56 10.44
CA PHE A 174 -5.99 -6.74 11.06
C PHE A 174 -7.06 -7.17 10.06
N TYR A 175 -6.97 -6.67 8.83
CA TYR A 175 -7.90 -6.95 7.75
C TYR A 175 -7.54 -8.26 7.07
#